data_a198f6e5992994922cd7054a3262eabe
#
_entry.id   a198f6e5992994922cd7054a3262eabe
#
_cell.length_a   1.000
_cell.length_b   1.000
_cell.length_c   1.000
_cell.angle_alpha   90.00
_cell.angle_beta   90.00
_cell.angle_gamma   90.00
#
_symmetry.space_group_name_H-M   'P 1'
#
loop_
_entity.id
_entity.type
_entity.pdbx_description
1 polymer ?
#
loop_
_entity_poly.entity_id
_entity_poly.type
_entity_poly.pdbx_seq_one_letter_code
_entity_poly.pdbx_strand_id
1 'polypeptide(L)'
;MTESAKGTALITGASSGIGAIYADRLARRGYDLILVARSQDALTSVAKVISDAMGREVTTIRADLGQKGDLLNVEEVLRTDPSITMLVNNAGVGAVEPLLTSNVEDMERMITVNVTALTRLVYAAAPSFVSRGGGTIVNMASALGIAPEILNGVYGATKAYVIALTFSLQKELSEKNVRIQAVLPGAVETPFWAASEVRSRVFPNRLS
;
A
#
# COMPACT_ATOMS: atom_id res chain seq x y z
N MET A 1 -0.08 12.64 -30.16
CA MET A 1 1.18 12.78 -29.40
C MET A 1 1.03 11.90 -28.16
N THR A 2 1.68 10.74 -28.11
CA THR A 2 1.71 9.89 -26.93
C THR A 2 2.51 10.63 -25.86
N GLU A 3 1.82 11.04 -24.78
CA GLU A 3 2.48 11.63 -23.61
C GLU A 3 3.56 10.65 -23.12
N SER A 4 4.79 11.13 -22.98
CA SER A 4 5.93 10.33 -22.53
C SER A 4 5.55 9.63 -21.22
N ALA A 5 5.77 8.32 -21.15
CA ALA A 5 5.47 7.54 -19.96
C ALA A 5 6.19 8.13 -18.74
N LYS A 6 5.46 8.33 -17.65
CA LYS A 6 6.01 8.87 -16.38
C LYS A 6 6.84 7.84 -15.61
N GLY A 7 7.11 6.69 -16.23
CA GLY A 7 7.68 5.51 -15.60
C GLY A 7 6.60 4.59 -15.05
N THR A 8 7.01 3.63 -14.24
CA THR A 8 6.15 2.59 -13.69
C THR A 8 5.85 2.86 -12.21
N ALA A 9 4.59 2.65 -11.80
CA ALA A 9 4.19 2.68 -10.41
C ALA A 9 3.97 1.26 -9.88
N LEU A 10 4.68 0.85 -8.85
CA LEU A 10 4.43 -0.40 -8.12
C LEU A 10 3.44 -0.13 -6.98
N ILE A 11 2.33 -0.87 -6.96
CA ILE A 11 1.23 -0.67 -6.00
C ILE A 11 0.96 -1.97 -5.27
N THR A 12 1.12 -1.98 -3.96
CA THR A 12 0.78 -3.13 -3.12
C THR A 12 -0.68 -3.08 -2.64
N GLY A 13 -1.31 -4.26 -2.48
CA GLY A 13 -2.74 -4.34 -2.14
C GLY A 13 -3.65 -3.81 -3.25
N ALA A 14 -3.24 -3.98 -4.52
CA ALA A 14 -3.87 -3.36 -5.68
C ALA A 14 -5.12 -4.08 -6.20
N SER A 15 -5.50 -5.21 -5.61
CA SER A 15 -6.62 -6.03 -6.10
C SER A 15 -8.01 -5.46 -5.78
N SER A 16 -8.11 -4.47 -4.90
CA SER A 16 -9.39 -3.88 -4.49
C SER A 16 -9.21 -2.54 -3.74
N GLY A 17 -10.33 -1.88 -3.41
CA GLY A 17 -10.37 -0.72 -2.54
C GLY A 17 -9.46 0.42 -2.98
N ILE A 18 -8.76 1.01 -2.01
CA ILE A 18 -7.89 2.18 -2.24
C ILE A 18 -6.77 1.85 -3.23
N GLY A 19 -6.17 0.64 -3.16
CA GLY A 19 -5.10 0.24 -4.06
C GLY A 19 -5.54 0.18 -5.53
N ALA A 20 -6.71 -0.37 -5.80
CA ALA A 20 -7.26 -0.40 -7.16
C ALA A 20 -7.62 1.02 -7.68
N ILE A 21 -8.10 1.91 -6.79
CA ILE A 21 -8.33 3.31 -7.12
C ILE A 21 -7.01 4.03 -7.46
N TYR A 22 -5.94 3.76 -6.69
CA TYR A 22 -4.61 4.30 -7.02
C TYR A 22 -4.13 3.81 -8.38
N ALA A 23 -4.34 2.51 -8.68
CA ALA A 23 -3.98 1.95 -9.99
C ALA A 23 -4.69 2.67 -11.13
N ASP A 24 -6.02 2.83 -11.06
CA ASP A 24 -6.80 3.58 -12.06
C ASP A 24 -6.29 5.02 -12.20
N ARG A 25 -6.10 5.73 -11.09
CA ARG A 25 -5.71 7.14 -11.12
C ARG A 25 -4.29 7.37 -11.63
N LEU A 26 -3.37 6.46 -11.35
CA LEU A 26 -1.99 6.56 -11.84
C LEU A 26 -1.90 6.19 -13.31
N ALA A 27 -2.64 5.18 -13.77
CA ALA A 27 -2.75 4.87 -15.20
C ALA A 27 -3.26 6.07 -16.02
N ARG A 28 -4.32 6.74 -15.53
CA ARG A 28 -4.84 7.99 -16.17
C ARG A 28 -3.81 9.12 -16.19
N ARG A 29 -2.83 9.10 -15.28
CA ARG A 29 -1.74 10.08 -15.23
C ARG A 29 -0.53 9.70 -16.08
N GLY A 30 -0.61 8.60 -16.83
CA GLY A 30 0.44 8.17 -17.76
C GLY A 30 1.47 7.21 -17.16
N TYR A 31 1.23 6.63 -15.99
CA TYR A 31 2.09 5.57 -15.44
C TYR A 31 1.72 4.21 -16.04
N ASP A 32 2.73 3.39 -16.32
CA ASP A 32 2.59 1.95 -16.39
C ASP A 32 2.57 1.37 -14.98
N LEU A 33 2.05 0.16 -14.80
CA LEU A 33 1.74 -0.34 -13.47
C LEU A 33 2.33 -1.73 -13.20
N ILE A 34 2.80 -1.93 -11.96
CA ILE A 34 3.02 -3.24 -11.37
C ILE A 34 2.08 -3.38 -10.18
N LEU A 35 1.11 -4.27 -10.29
CA LEU A 35 0.08 -4.51 -9.29
C LEU A 35 0.44 -5.74 -8.44
N VAL A 36 0.52 -5.56 -7.13
CA VAL A 36 0.92 -6.62 -6.18
C VAL A 36 -0.22 -6.91 -5.22
N ALA A 37 -0.68 -8.17 -5.14
CA ALA A 37 -1.64 -8.64 -4.13
C ALA A 37 -1.65 -10.18 -4.03
N ARG A 38 -2.43 -10.74 -3.11
CA ARG A 38 -2.54 -12.19 -2.87
C ARG A 38 -3.39 -12.92 -3.91
N SER A 39 -4.44 -12.28 -4.41
CA SER A 39 -5.39 -12.88 -5.36
C SER A 39 -4.98 -12.55 -6.79
N GLN A 40 -4.50 -13.56 -7.52
CA GLN A 40 -4.14 -13.42 -8.93
C GLN A 40 -5.34 -13.05 -9.79
N ASP A 41 -6.50 -13.67 -9.56
CA ASP A 41 -7.69 -13.42 -10.36
C ASP A 41 -8.18 -11.98 -10.23
N ALA A 42 -8.18 -11.45 -8.99
CA ALA A 42 -8.56 -10.07 -8.75
C ALA A 42 -7.55 -9.08 -9.36
N LEU A 43 -6.24 -9.38 -9.30
CA LEU A 43 -5.21 -8.59 -9.98
C LEU A 43 -5.41 -8.58 -11.49
N THR A 44 -5.64 -9.75 -12.08
CA THR A 44 -5.88 -9.90 -13.54
C THR A 44 -7.10 -9.10 -13.97
N SER A 45 -8.17 -9.12 -13.18
CA SER A 45 -9.39 -8.35 -13.46
C SER A 45 -9.12 -6.84 -13.45
N VAL A 46 -8.42 -6.33 -12.43
CA VAL A 46 -8.05 -4.91 -12.35
C VAL A 46 -7.12 -4.51 -13.49
N ALA A 47 -6.10 -5.33 -13.78
CA ALA A 47 -5.15 -5.09 -14.87
C ALA A 47 -5.84 -5.00 -16.21
N LYS A 48 -6.75 -5.94 -16.51
CA LYS A 48 -7.49 -5.94 -17.78
C LYS A 48 -8.34 -4.67 -17.94
N VAL A 49 -9.10 -4.29 -16.92
CA VAL A 49 -9.94 -3.07 -16.97
C VAL A 49 -9.08 -1.83 -17.25
N ILE A 50 -7.92 -1.70 -16.62
CA ILE A 50 -7.01 -0.57 -16.78
C ILE A 50 -6.37 -0.58 -18.18
N SER A 51 -5.83 -1.72 -18.62
CA SER A 51 -5.19 -1.83 -19.93
C SER A 51 -6.17 -1.55 -21.08
N ASP A 52 -7.38 -2.14 -21.02
CA ASP A 52 -8.41 -1.94 -22.03
C ASP A 52 -8.87 -0.47 -22.12
N ALA A 53 -8.99 0.19 -20.96
CA ALA A 53 -9.52 1.56 -20.92
C ALA A 53 -8.48 2.65 -21.23
N MET A 54 -7.20 2.40 -20.98
CA MET A 54 -6.17 3.45 -20.99
C MET A 54 -4.93 3.12 -21.84
N GLY A 55 -4.82 1.89 -22.35
CA GLY A 55 -3.68 1.45 -23.16
C GLY A 55 -2.36 1.47 -22.39
N ARG A 56 -2.38 1.33 -21.05
CA ARG A 56 -1.19 1.26 -20.21
C ARG A 56 -0.71 -0.18 -20.07
N GLU A 57 0.61 -0.33 -19.96
CA GLU A 57 1.18 -1.62 -19.60
C GLU A 57 0.91 -1.89 -18.12
N VAL A 58 0.32 -3.06 -17.81
CA VAL A 58 -0.01 -3.46 -16.44
C VAL A 58 0.48 -4.88 -16.19
N THR A 59 1.53 -4.99 -15.40
CA THR A 59 2.06 -6.27 -14.92
C THR A 59 1.46 -6.61 -13.56
N THR A 60 1.26 -7.90 -13.29
CA THR A 60 0.75 -8.38 -12.00
C THR A 60 1.75 -9.31 -11.31
N ILE A 61 1.90 -9.14 -10.01
CA ILE A 61 2.71 -10.01 -9.15
C ILE A 61 1.83 -10.55 -8.04
N ARG A 62 1.58 -11.86 -8.04
CA ARG A 62 0.95 -12.52 -6.91
C ARG A 62 1.96 -12.62 -5.76
N ALA A 63 1.68 -11.99 -4.62
CA ALA A 63 2.52 -12.04 -3.43
C ALA A 63 1.69 -11.86 -2.15
N ASP A 64 1.95 -12.69 -1.15
CA ASP A 64 1.56 -12.44 0.24
C ASP A 64 2.73 -11.77 0.97
N LEU A 65 2.63 -10.48 1.22
CA LEU A 65 3.68 -9.71 1.89
C LEU A 65 3.91 -10.13 3.37
N GLY A 66 3.05 -10.97 3.93
CA GLY A 66 3.29 -11.66 5.19
C GLY A 66 4.23 -12.86 5.06
N GLN A 67 4.54 -13.31 3.85
CA GLN A 67 5.47 -14.40 3.57
C GLN A 67 6.81 -13.84 3.11
N LYS A 68 7.88 -14.23 3.80
CA LYS A 68 9.22 -13.67 3.56
C LYS A 68 9.71 -13.89 2.11
N GLY A 69 9.43 -15.05 1.53
CA GLY A 69 9.83 -15.36 0.15
C GLY A 69 9.17 -14.43 -0.86
N ASP A 70 7.85 -14.25 -0.76
CA ASP A 70 7.11 -13.37 -1.64
C ASP A 70 7.54 -11.90 -1.48
N LEU A 71 7.78 -11.46 -0.24
CA LEU A 71 8.27 -10.11 0.05
C LEU A 71 9.64 -9.86 -0.59
N LEU A 72 10.57 -10.81 -0.48
CA LEU A 72 11.89 -10.71 -1.11
C LEU A 72 11.81 -10.59 -2.64
N ASN A 73 10.88 -11.30 -3.28
CA ASN A 73 10.66 -11.19 -4.72
C ASN A 73 10.20 -9.77 -5.11
N VAL A 74 9.29 -9.16 -4.35
CA VAL A 74 8.84 -7.79 -4.62
C VAL A 74 9.96 -6.77 -4.35
N GLU A 75 10.78 -6.98 -3.31
CA GLU A 75 11.95 -6.15 -3.05
C GLU A 75 12.95 -6.19 -4.21
N GLU A 76 13.18 -7.37 -4.79
CA GLU A 76 14.11 -7.53 -5.92
C GLU A 76 13.63 -6.75 -7.14
N VAL A 77 12.34 -6.81 -7.46
CA VAL A 77 11.74 -6.00 -8.52
C VAL A 77 11.97 -4.51 -8.28
N LEU A 78 11.76 -4.02 -7.05
CA LEU A 78 12.00 -2.61 -6.70
C LEU A 78 13.47 -2.19 -6.83
N ARG A 79 14.41 -3.11 -6.58
CA ARG A 79 15.85 -2.83 -6.70
C ARG A 79 16.32 -2.83 -8.14
N THR A 80 15.80 -3.73 -8.97
CA THR A 80 16.36 -4.06 -10.28
C THR A 80 15.64 -3.43 -11.45
N ASP A 81 14.35 -3.13 -11.34
CA ASP A 81 13.59 -2.52 -12.42
C ASP A 81 13.80 -1.00 -12.47
N PRO A 82 14.54 -0.48 -13.47
CA PRO A 82 14.82 0.94 -13.57
C PRO A 82 13.61 1.77 -14.01
N SER A 83 12.56 1.16 -14.52
CA SER A 83 11.35 1.87 -14.95
C SER A 83 10.51 2.36 -13.76
N ILE A 84 10.66 1.75 -12.58
CA ILE A 84 9.86 2.08 -11.40
C ILE A 84 10.28 3.45 -10.85
N THR A 85 9.39 4.41 -10.93
CA THR A 85 9.57 5.77 -10.41
C THR A 85 8.65 6.08 -9.23
N MET A 86 7.71 5.18 -8.93
CA MET A 86 6.77 5.34 -7.81
C MET A 86 6.52 4.01 -7.10
N LEU A 87 6.52 4.07 -5.76
CA LEU A 87 6.07 2.99 -4.88
C LEU A 87 4.83 3.45 -4.10
N VAL A 88 3.73 2.68 -4.17
CA VAL A 88 2.55 2.87 -3.34
C VAL A 88 2.42 1.69 -2.38
N ASN A 89 2.86 1.87 -1.16
CA ASN A 89 2.70 0.93 -0.05
C ASN A 89 1.28 1.04 0.50
N ASN A 90 0.34 0.32 -0.14
CA ASN A 90 -1.07 0.35 0.26
C ASN A 90 -1.51 -0.97 0.92
N ALA A 91 -0.84 -2.09 0.67
CA ALA A 91 -1.17 -3.35 1.34
C ALA A 91 -1.20 -3.17 2.86
N GLY A 92 -2.21 -3.75 3.48
CA GLY A 92 -2.38 -3.73 4.91
C GLY A 92 -3.47 -4.69 5.35
N VAL A 93 -3.47 -5.04 6.61
CA VAL A 93 -4.52 -5.80 7.28
C VAL A 93 -4.95 -5.06 8.54
N GLY A 94 -6.19 -5.26 8.96
CA GLY A 94 -6.75 -4.62 10.15
C GLY A 94 -7.52 -5.63 10.99
N ALA A 95 -7.66 -5.33 12.26
CA ALA A 95 -8.53 -6.02 13.20
C ALA A 95 -9.18 -4.98 14.13
N VAL A 96 -10.33 -5.31 14.66
CA VAL A 96 -11.10 -4.43 15.56
C VAL A 96 -11.42 -5.08 16.90
N GLU A 97 -11.06 -6.35 17.05
CA GLU A 97 -11.31 -7.12 18.27
C GLU A 97 -10.52 -6.52 19.43
N PRO A 98 -11.16 -6.37 20.61
CA PRO A 98 -10.48 -5.96 21.84
C PRO A 98 -9.37 -6.93 22.24
N LEU A 99 -8.35 -6.44 22.95
CA LEU A 99 -7.18 -7.21 23.40
C LEU A 99 -7.56 -8.58 24.01
N LEU A 100 -8.59 -8.61 24.86
CA LEU A 100 -8.96 -9.84 25.61
C LEU A 100 -9.64 -10.91 24.74
N THR A 101 -10.06 -10.58 23.53
CA THR A 101 -10.77 -11.50 22.60
C THR A 101 -10.05 -11.66 21.28
N SER A 102 -8.99 -10.90 21.02
CA SER A 102 -8.22 -11.01 19.80
C SER A 102 -7.20 -12.14 19.84
N ASN A 103 -6.87 -12.67 18.67
CA ASN A 103 -5.81 -13.65 18.50
C ASN A 103 -4.46 -12.94 18.31
N VAL A 104 -3.45 -13.32 19.07
CA VAL A 104 -2.10 -12.74 18.98
C VAL A 104 -1.44 -12.99 17.62
N GLU A 105 -1.71 -14.11 16.97
CA GLU A 105 -1.18 -14.45 15.64
C GLU A 105 -1.69 -13.46 14.56
N ASP A 106 -2.95 -13.02 14.68
CA ASP A 106 -3.50 -11.99 13.80
C ASP A 106 -2.84 -10.62 14.04
N MET A 107 -2.49 -10.32 15.30
CA MET A 107 -1.77 -9.11 15.66
C MET A 107 -0.33 -9.14 15.14
N GLU A 108 0.37 -10.27 15.26
CA GLU A 108 1.70 -10.46 14.71
C GLU A 108 1.68 -10.33 13.17
N ARG A 109 0.69 -10.97 12.50
CA ARG A 109 0.50 -10.83 11.07
C ARG A 109 0.26 -9.38 10.67
N MET A 110 -0.49 -8.62 11.46
CA MET A 110 -0.73 -7.20 11.22
C MET A 110 0.56 -6.38 11.29
N ILE A 111 1.40 -6.63 12.29
CA ILE A 111 2.72 -5.99 12.41
C ILE A 111 3.59 -6.38 11.22
N THR A 112 3.61 -7.66 10.84
CA THR A 112 4.39 -8.16 9.72
C THR A 112 4.03 -7.46 8.40
N VAL A 113 2.74 -7.35 8.10
CA VAL A 113 2.29 -6.74 6.82
C VAL A 113 2.36 -5.21 6.88
N ASN A 114 1.83 -4.58 7.94
CA ASN A 114 1.69 -3.13 7.99
C ASN A 114 3.00 -2.39 8.33
N VAL A 115 3.92 -3.05 9.03
CA VAL A 115 5.17 -2.46 9.51
C VAL A 115 6.36 -3.06 8.78
N THR A 116 6.62 -4.36 8.98
CA THR A 116 7.83 -5.00 8.46
C THR A 116 7.89 -4.96 6.94
N ALA A 117 6.84 -5.39 6.25
CA ALA A 117 6.81 -5.41 4.79
C ALA A 117 6.92 -3.98 4.21
N LEU A 118 6.14 -3.03 4.72
CA LEU A 118 6.21 -1.63 4.29
C LEU A 118 7.62 -1.08 4.45
N THR A 119 8.24 -1.27 5.61
CA THR A 119 9.61 -0.79 5.88
C THR A 119 10.59 -1.37 4.87
N ARG A 120 10.55 -2.69 4.65
CA ARG A 120 11.45 -3.37 3.72
C ARG A 120 11.29 -2.89 2.28
N LEU A 121 10.05 -2.67 1.82
CA LEU A 121 9.80 -2.15 0.46
C LEU A 121 10.29 -0.71 0.31
N VAL A 122 10.15 0.14 1.33
CA VAL A 122 10.75 1.49 1.34
C VAL A 122 12.28 1.41 1.22
N TYR A 123 12.93 0.54 2.00
CA TYR A 123 14.38 0.34 1.95
C TYR A 123 14.87 -0.29 0.64
N ALA A 124 14.02 -1.05 -0.06
CA ALA A 124 14.33 -1.55 -1.39
C ALA A 124 14.23 -0.45 -2.47
N ALA A 125 13.21 0.41 -2.39
CA ALA A 125 12.95 1.43 -3.40
C ALA A 125 13.82 2.69 -3.25
N ALA A 126 14.02 3.19 -2.04
CA ALA A 126 14.63 4.50 -1.81
C ALA A 126 16.07 4.63 -2.38
N PRO A 127 16.99 3.67 -2.20
CA PRO A 127 18.33 3.74 -2.80
C PRO A 127 18.28 3.83 -4.32
N SER A 128 17.41 3.05 -4.96
CA SER A 128 17.22 3.05 -6.41
C SER A 128 16.66 4.39 -6.90
N PHE A 129 15.73 5.00 -6.17
CA PHE A 129 15.20 6.33 -6.52
C PHE A 129 16.26 7.41 -6.37
N VAL A 130 17.03 7.39 -5.28
CA VAL A 130 18.15 8.35 -5.09
C VAL A 130 19.18 8.23 -6.21
N SER A 131 19.61 7.03 -6.57
CA SER A 131 20.63 6.79 -7.60
C SER A 131 20.18 7.25 -9.00
N ARG A 132 18.87 7.23 -9.26
CA ARG A 132 18.27 7.68 -10.54
C ARG A 132 17.86 9.15 -10.53
N GLY A 133 18.16 9.91 -9.46
CA GLY A 133 17.88 11.33 -9.36
C GLY A 133 16.45 11.69 -8.95
N GLY A 134 15.67 10.75 -8.43
CA GLY A 134 14.36 11.02 -7.85
C GLY A 134 13.37 9.88 -7.92
N GLY A 135 12.27 10.04 -7.20
CA GLY A 135 11.16 9.10 -7.16
C GLY A 135 10.10 9.50 -6.15
N THR A 136 9.02 8.73 -6.08
CA THR A 136 7.92 9.00 -5.15
C THR A 136 7.56 7.75 -4.36
N ILE A 137 7.44 7.88 -3.04
CA ILE A 137 6.94 6.83 -2.15
C ILE A 137 5.68 7.34 -1.45
N VAL A 138 4.60 6.57 -1.56
CA VAL A 138 3.32 6.82 -0.88
C VAL A 138 3.09 5.70 0.12
N ASN A 139 3.02 6.04 1.40
CA ASN A 139 2.74 5.09 2.48
C ASN A 139 1.31 5.27 2.99
N MET A 140 0.51 4.20 2.90
CA MET A 140 -0.88 4.21 3.37
C MET A 140 -0.92 4.02 4.89
N ALA A 141 -1.07 5.11 5.60
CA ALA A 141 -1.31 5.15 7.04
C ALA A 141 -2.82 5.03 7.35
N SER A 142 -3.31 5.74 8.34
CA SER A 142 -4.72 5.88 8.71
C SER A 142 -4.87 7.05 9.67
N ALA A 143 -6.06 7.67 9.72
CA ALA A 143 -6.44 8.59 10.79
C ALA A 143 -6.33 7.95 12.18
N LEU A 144 -6.53 6.64 12.28
CA LEU A 144 -6.35 5.86 13.52
C LEU A 144 -4.88 5.76 13.99
N GLY A 145 -3.91 6.13 13.16
CA GLY A 145 -2.54 6.31 13.61
C GLY A 145 -2.33 7.56 14.47
N ILE A 146 -3.28 8.51 14.45
CA ILE A 146 -3.28 9.71 15.30
C ILE A 146 -4.17 9.50 16.53
N ALA A 147 -5.27 8.73 16.39
CA ALA A 147 -6.24 8.45 17.44
C ALA A 147 -6.36 6.91 17.62
N PRO A 148 -5.32 6.22 18.14
CA PRO A 148 -5.28 4.77 18.19
C PRO A 148 -6.28 4.14 19.18
N GLU A 149 -6.80 4.92 20.11
CA GLU A 149 -7.78 4.52 21.11
C GLU A 149 -9.17 4.19 20.55
N ILE A 150 -9.45 4.56 19.30
CA ILE A 150 -10.79 4.39 18.69
C ILE A 150 -11.08 2.93 18.33
N LEU A 151 -10.05 2.15 17.96
CA LEU A 151 -10.15 0.75 17.57
C LEU A 151 -9.09 -0.11 18.28
N ASN A 152 -8.80 -1.30 17.71
CA ASN A 152 -7.74 -2.17 18.19
C ASN A 152 -6.38 -1.44 18.25
N GLY A 153 -5.74 -1.48 19.41
CA GLY A 153 -4.50 -0.75 19.67
C GLY A 153 -3.33 -1.15 18.76
N VAL A 154 -3.25 -2.42 18.34
CA VAL A 154 -2.19 -2.87 17.42
C VAL A 154 -2.36 -2.22 16.05
N TYR A 155 -3.58 -2.16 15.51
CA TYR A 155 -3.81 -1.49 14.23
C TYR A 155 -3.39 -0.02 14.28
N GLY A 156 -3.88 0.73 15.27
CA GLY A 156 -3.52 2.13 15.47
C GLY A 156 -2.02 2.32 15.62
N ALA A 157 -1.36 1.48 16.42
CA ALA A 157 0.08 1.49 16.61
C ALA A 157 0.86 1.24 15.31
N THR A 158 0.43 0.26 14.47
CA THR A 158 1.07 0.04 13.17
C THR A 158 0.95 1.26 12.24
N LYS A 159 -0.19 1.96 12.27
CA LYS A 159 -0.42 3.15 11.45
C LYS A 159 0.31 4.39 12.00
N ALA A 160 0.46 4.51 13.31
CA ALA A 160 1.33 5.52 13.94
C ALA A 160 2.80 5.32 13.54
N TYR A 161 3.28 4.05 13.53
CA TYR A 161 4.61 3.73 13.02
C TYR A 161 4.81 4.24 11.58
N VAL A 162 3.86 3.97 10.68
CA VAL A 162 3.94 4.41 9.27
C VAL A 162 4.03 5.94 9.16
N ILE A 163 3.27 6.67 9.99
CA ILE A 163 3.33 8.13 10.03
C ILE A 163 4.71 8.60 10.48
N ALA A 164 5.20 8.09 11.61
CA ALA A 164 6.49 8.46 12.18
C ALA A 164 7.66 8.15 11.23
N LEU A 165 7.69 6.94 10.65
CA LEU A 165 8.68 6.55 9.66
C LEU A 165 8.66 7.50 8.45
N THR A 166 7.46 7.80 7.93
CA THR A 166 7.34 8.68 6.76
C THR A 166 7.88 10.07 7.05
N PHE A 167 7.58 10.68 8.19
CA PHE A 167 8.10 11.99 8.55
C PHE A 167 9.62 12.00 8.75
N SER A 168 10.17 10.95 9.37
CA SER A 168 11.63 10.79 9.49
C SER A 168 12.30 10.76 8.12
N LEU A 169 11.79 9.92 7.22
CA LEU A 169 12.34 9.76 5.88
C LEU A 169 12.12 10.99 4.98
N GLN A 170 11.05 11.77 5.18
CA GLN A 170 10.88 13.06 4.50
C GLN A 170 12.06 14.01 4.79
N LYS A 171 12.49 14.05 6.04
CA LYS A 171 13.64 14.89 6.42
C LYS A 171 14.94 14.33 5.86
N GLU A 172 15.15 13.01 5.97
CA GLU A 172 16.37 12.34 5.54
C GLU A 172 16.58 12.44 4.01
N LEU A 173 15.50 12.32 3.24
CA LEU A 173 15.51 12.29 1.77
C LEU A 173 15.23 13.67 1.12
N SER A 174 15.08 14.74 1.92
CA SER A 174 14.67 16.06 1.43
C SER A 174 15.58 16.63 0.32
N GLU A 175 16.88 16.35 0.39
CA GLU A 175 17.89 16.85 -0.57
C GLU A 175 18.19 15.83 -1.69
N LYS A 176 17.50 14.69 -1.71
CA LYS A 176 17.75 13.57 -2.64
C LYS A 176 16.73 13.50 -3.79
N ASN A 177 15.87 14.51 -3.92
CA ASN A 177 14.77 14.53 -4.91
C ASN A 177 13.83 13.29 -4.82
N VAL A 178 13.76 12.66 -3.65
CA VAL A 178 12.81 11.58 -3.38
C VAL A 178 11.67 12.12 -2.54
N ARG A 179 10.48 12.15 -3.13
CA ARG A 179 9.27 12.56 -2.43
C ARG A 179 8.68 11.38 -1.67
N ILE A 180 8.47 11.53 -0.37
CA ILE A 180 7.78 10.53 0.44
C ILE A 180 6.60 11.17 1.17
N GLN A 181 5.44 10.49 1.23
CA GLN A 181 4.25 11.01 1.89
C GLN A 181 3.44 9.91 2.58
N ALA A 182 2.87 10.23 3.75
CA ALA A 182 1.84 9.43 4.38
C ALA A 182 0.45 9.91 3.90
N VAL A 183 -0.43 8.95 3.59
CA VAL A 183 -1.85 9.21 3.34
C VAL A 183 -2.62 8.64 4.51
N LEU A 184 -3.48 9.45 5.11
CA LEU A 184 -4.23 9.11 6.33
C LEU A 184 -5.74 9.03 6.01
N PRO A 185 -6.21 7.94 5.39
CA PRO A 185 -7.63 7.78 5.15
C PRO A 185 -8.39 7.71 6.48
N GLY A 186 -9.59 8.30 6.49
CA GLY A 186 -10.60 7.97 7.46
C GLY A 186 -11.22 6.60 7.17
N ALA A 187 -12.38 6.33 7.76
CA ALA A 187 -13.14 5.12 7.46
C ALA A 187 -13.69 5.18 6.02
N VAL A 188 -13.10 4.39 5.13
CA VAL A 188 -13.51 4.24 3.72
C VAL A 188 -14.18 2.89 3.56
N GLU A 189 -15.39 2.88 2.98
CA GLU A 189 -16.10 1.63 2.71
C GLU A 189 -15.40 0.83 1.61
N THR A 190 -14.66 -0.20 2.02
CA THR A 190 -13.88 -1.08 1.14
C THR A 190 -14.00 -2.52 1.65
N PRO A 191 -13.63 -3.53 0.84
CA PRO A 191 -13.52 -4.91 1.29
C PRO A 191 -12.57 -5.13 2.48
N PHE A 192 -11.71 -4.18 2.79
CA PHE A 192 -10.83 -4.19 3.97
C PHE A 192 -11.61 -4.37 5.29
N TRP A 193 -12.82 -3.81 5.38
CA TRP A 193 -13.71 -3.89 6.53
C TRP A 193 -14.87 -4.88 6.31
N ALA A 194 -14.68 -5.90 5.48
CA ALA A 194 -15.77 -6.79 5.01
C ALA A 194 -16.35 -7.73 6.08
N ALA A 195 -15.66 -7.97 7.21
CA ALA A 195 -16.25 -8.71 8.32
C ALA A 195 -17.41 -7.90 8.92
N SER A 196 -18.60 -8.52 9.06
CA SER A 196 -19.85 -7.83 9.41
C SER A 196 -19.80 -7.06 10.73
N GLU A 197 -19.10 -7.58 11.74
CA GLU A 197 -18.91 -6.91 13.03
C GLU A 197 -17.99 -5.69 12.94
N VAL A 198 -17.00 -5.71 12.06
CA VAL A 198 -16.10 -4.60 11.78
C VAL A 198 -16.85 -3.46 11.12
N ARG A 199 -17.71 -3.80 10.13
CA ARG A 199 -18.48 -2.81 9.38
C ARG A 199 -19.43 -2.03 10.29
N SER A 200 -20.12 -2.68 11.21
CA SER A 200 -21.06 -2.02 12.13
C SER A 200 -20.37 -1.12 13.15
N ARG A 201 -19.15 -1.45 13.58
CA ARG A 201 -18.36 -0.62 14.50
C ARG A 201 -17.73 0.59 13.82
N VAL A 202 -17.29 0.44 12.58
CA VAL A 202 -16.64 1.49 11.80
C VAL A 202 -17.67 2.43 11.15
N PHE A 203 -18.85 1.91 10.81
CA PHE A 203 -19.95 2.65 10.15
C PHE A 203 -21.29 2.49 10.90
N PRO A 204 -21.42 2.95 12.15
CA PRO A 204 -22.57 2.66 13.01
C PRO A 204 -23.92 3.22 12.50
N ASN A 205 -23.92 4.16 11.56
CA ASN A 205 -25.12 4.88 11.11
C ASN A 205 -25.60 4.46 9.71
N ARG A 206 -25.11 3.39 9.12
CA ARG A 206 -25.68 2.83 7.89
C ARG A 206 -26.59 1.65 8.23
N LEU A 207 -27.90 1.93 8.24
CA LEU A 207 -28.93 0.91 8.17
C LEU A 207 -28.73 0.09 6.87
N SER A 208 -28.81 -1.22 7.00
CA SER A 208 -28.77 -2.23 5.94
C SER A 208 -29.80 -1.98 4.85
#